data_2334ee7ac8132e7163c5ac954c65d1ef
#
_entry.id   2334ee7ac8132e7163c5ac954c65d1ef
#
_cell.length_a   1.000
_cell.length_b   1.000
_cell.length_c   1.000
_cell.angle_alpha   90.00
_cell.angle_beta   90.00
_cell.angle_gamma   90.00
#
_symmetry.space_group_name_H-M   'P 1'
#
loop_
_entity.id
_entity.type
_entity.pdbx_description
1 polymer ?
#
loop_
_entity_poly.entity_id
_entity_poly.type
_entity_poly.pdbx_seq_one_letter_code
_entity_poly.pdbx_strand_id
1 'polypeptide(L)'
;MAKINFDIDIEFANRDVALAHLKHFNASISKSEGVFNKHATGVYFTDIPHNAHGLSTIDYKAAEERGYFKVDMLNVSVYEKVTSEEHLVKLMTTEPPWTKLLDKQFCEQLIHIGNYHWMIQRLAEPIDSIPRLAMFLALIRPGKKHLVGKLWKEISQTIWDKTDDGYYFKKAHAVAYAHLVVVHMNLINENNVRD
;
A
#
# COMPACT_ATOMS: atom_id res chain seq x y z
N MET A 1 28.46 -4.02 -9.62
CA MET A 1 27.60 -4.69 -8.64
C MET A 1 26.16 -4.25 -8.90
N ALA A 2 25.23 -5.18 -9.05
CA ALA A 2 23.82 -4.83 -9.17
C ALA A 2 23.37 -4.13 -7.88
N LYS A 3 22.82 -2.92 -7.98
CA LYS A 3 22.26 -2.17 -6.86
C LYS A 3 21.03 -2.95 -6.39
N ILE A 4 21.11 -3.65 -5.26
CA ILE A 4 19.96 -4.33 -4.69
C ILE A 4 19.12 -3.22 -4.04
N ASN A 5 18.01 -2.87 -4.68
CA ASN A 5 17.08 -1.90 -4.16
C ASN A 5 16.17 -2.63 -3.14
N PHE A 6 16.50 -2.53 -1.87
CA PHE A 6 15.66 -3.02 -0.79
C PHE A 6 14.56 -2.00 -0.51
N ASP A 7 13.34 -2.37 -0.82
CA ASP A 7 12.13 -1.60 -0.52
C ASP A 7 11.33 -2.45 0.46
N ILE A 8 11.51 -2.20 1.75
CA ILE A 8 10.83 -2.93 2.82
C ILE A 8 9.76 -2.02 3.42
N ASP A 9 8.52 -2.43 3.20
CA ASP A 9 7.35 -1.86 3.84
C ASP A 9 6.90 -2.78 4.96
N ILE A 10 6.71 -2.24 6.17
CA ILE A 10 6.15 -2.96 7.30
C ILE A 10 4.86 -2.24 7.71
N GLU A 11 3.76 -2.98 7.72
CA GLU A 11 2.44 -2.46 8.06
C GLU A 11 2.15 -2.67 9.56
N PHE A 12 1.58 -1.64 10.18
CA PHE A 12 1.17 -1.64 11.58
C PHE A 12 -0.24 -1.10 11.73
N ALA A 13 -0.99 -1.59 12.70
CA ALA A 13 -2.22 -0.93 13.12
C ALA A 13 -1.93 0.51 13.58
N ASN A 14 -0.90 0.68 14.43
CA ASN A 14 -0.37 1.97 14.86
C ASN A 14 1.17 1.90 14.95
N ARG A 15 1.85 2.48 13.96
CA ARG A 15 3.33 2.50 13.90
C ARG A 15 3.98 3.25 15.07
N ASP A 16 3.31 4.26 15.63
CA ASP A 16 3.91 5.09 16.66
C ASP A 16 4.06 4.30 17.97
N VAL A 17 3.16 3.35 18.23
CA VAL A 17 3.29 2.39 19.33
C VAL A 17 4.54 1.53 19.16
N ALA A 18 4.77 0.99 17.97
CA ALA A 18 5.96 0.19 17.68
C ALA A 18 7.25 1.04 17.77
N LEU A 19 7.24 2.24 17.21
CA LEU A 19 8.38 3.16 17.22
C LEU A 19 8.75 3.66 18.63
N ALA A 20 7.78 3.75 19.54
CA ALA A 20 8.03 4.13 20.95
C ALA A 20 8.97 3.13 21.67
N HIS A 21 9.03 1.88 21.21
CA HIS A 21 9.87 0.82 21.78
C HIS A 21 11.19 0.58 21.03
N LEU A 22 11.42 1.31 19.92
CA LEU A 22 12.56 1.09 19.03
C LEU A 22 13.40 2.36 18.91
N LYS A 23 14.72 2.25 19.14
CA LYS A 23 15.63 3.34 18.78
C LYS A 23 15.61 3.53 17.27
N HIS A 24 15.19 4.71 16.82
CA HIS A 24 15.09 5.01 15.40
C HIS A 24 15.38 6.48 15.11
N PHE A 25 15.69 6.77 13.85
CA PHE A 25 15.82 8.12 13.30
C PHE A 25 14.85 8.29 12.13
N ASN A 26 14.19 9.43 12.05
CA ASN A 26 13.27 9.71 10.97
C ASN A 26 14.04 10.01 9.66
N ALA A 27 13.63 9.37 8.57
CA ALA A 27 14.13 9.74 7.25
C ALA A 27 13.64 11.12 6.85
N SER A 28 14.39 11.78 5.98
CA SER A 28 14.07 13.14 5.50
C SER A 28 13.96 13.21 4.00
N ILE A 29 13.19 14.21 3.53
CA ILE A 29 13.06 14.61 2.14
C ILE A 29 13.57 16.04 2.04
N SER A 30 14.52 16.28 1.14
CA SER A 30 14.98 17.63 0.83
C SER A 30 13.91 18.39 0.03
N LYS A 31 13.56 19.61 0.47
CA LYS A 31 12.69 20.52 -0.28
C LYS A 31 13.49 21.61 -1.01
N SER A 32 14.59 22.03 -0.39
CA SER A 32 15.52 23.03 -0.91
C SER A 32 16.83 22.86 -0.17
N GLU A 33 17.89 23.56 -0.62
CA GLU A 33 19.20 23.46 0.01
C GLU A 33 19.13 23.74 1.52
N GLY A 34 19.51 22.74 2.33
CA GLY A 34 19.53 22.82 3.80
C GLY A 34 18.17 22.65 4.50
N VAL A 35 17.05 22.52 3.76
CA VAL A 35 15.72 22.35 4.35
C VAL A 35 15.24 20.92 4.18
N PHE A 36 15.10 20.21 5.29
CA PHE A 36 14.65 18.82 5.35
C PHE A 36 13.29 18.69 6.03
N ASN A 37 12.37 17.99 5.39
CA ASN A 37 11.11 17.59 5.99
C ASN A 37 11.14 16.10 6.35
N LYS A 38 10.38 15.72 7.37
CA LYS A 38 10.20 14.33 7.74
C LYS A 38 9.57 13.55 6.56
N HIS A 39 10.17 12.40 6.22
CA HIS A 39 9.55 11.42 5.34
C HIS A 39 8.32 10.83 6.02
N ALA A 40 7.24 10.60 5.27
CA ALA A 40 5.95 10.18 5.86
C ALA A 40 6.05 8.85 6.62
N THR A 41 6.82 7.90 6.09
CA THR A 41 6.87 6.51 6.58
C THR A 41 8.27 6.05 6.96
N GLY A 42 9.30 6.60 6.33
CA GLY A 42 10.68 6.14 6.41
C GLY A 42 11.35 6.39 7.75
N VAL A 43 12.02 5.36 8.26
CA VAL A 43 12.88 5.42 9.44
C VAL A 43 14.19 4.66 9.21
N TYR A 44 15.21 4.98 10.00
CA TYR A 44 16.47 4.25 10.09
C TYR A 44 16.61 3.66 11.48
N PHE A 45 17.02 2.40 11.58
CA PHE A 45 17.37 1.74 12.84
C PHE A 45 18.89 1.71 13.08
N THR A 46 19.67 2.14 12.09
CA THR A 46 21.09 2.38 12.20
C THR A 46 21.37 3.86 12.46
N ASP A 47 22.50 4.16 13.10
CA ASP A 47 22.90 5.54 13.35
C ASP A 47 23.18 6.27 12.04
N ILE A 48 22.57 7.45 11.87
CA ILE A 48 22.67 8.30 10.68
C ILE A 48 22.84 9.74 11.15
N PRO A 49 23.55 10.62 10.42
CA PRO A 49 23.58 12.04 10.74
C PRO A 49 22.19 12.63 10.88
N HIS A 50 21.89 13.18 12.07
CA HIS A 50 20.56 13.67 12.44
C HIS A 50 20.65 14.95 13.27
N ASN A 51 19.55 15.70 13.32
CA ASN A 51 19.41 16.85 14.20
C ASN A 51 18.96 16.42 15.61
N ALA A 52 18.84 17.39 16.52
CA ALA A 52 18.43 17.16 17.92
C ALA A 52 17.02 16.48 18.07
N HIS A 53 16.20 16.53 17.03
CA HIS A 53 14.88 15.91 16.99
C HIS A 53 14.86 14.50 16.34
N GLY A 54 16.03 13.93 16.08
CA GLY A 54 16.13 12.61 15.44
C GLY A 54 15.74 12.58 13.95
N LEU A 55 15.68 13.75 13.29
CA LEU A 55 15.45 13.83 11.84
C LEU A 55 16.79 13.79 11.11
N SER A 56 16.91 12.89 10.14
CA SER A 56 18.10 12.79 9.29
C SER A 56 18.42 14.15 8.63
N THR A 57 19.70 14.54 8.66
CA THR A 57 20.22 15.70 7.95
C THR A 57 20.74 15.37 6.56
N ILE A 58 20.44 14.15 6.08
CA ILE A 58 20.73 13.68 4.73
C ILE A 58 19.40 13.24 4.09
N ASP A 59 19.13 13.73 2.88
CA ASP A 59 17.96 13.29 2.09
C ASP A 59 17.97 11.76 1.91
N TYR A 60 16.80 11.14 1.92
CA TYR A 60 16.67 9.67 1.89
C TYR A 60 17.34 9.03 0.66
N LYS A 61 17.36 9.73 -0.51
CA LYS A 61 18.04 9.23 -1.72
C LYS A 61 19.56 9.26 -1.54
N ALA A 62 20.08 10.37 -1.03
CA ALA A 62 21.51 10.49 -0.73
C ALA A 62 21.96 9.57 0.40
N ALA A 63 21.06 9.27 1.35
CA ALA A 63 21.31 8.26 2.40
C ALA A 63 21.41 6.85 1.80
N GLU A 64 20.50 6.47 0.91
CA GLU A 64 20.53 5.20 0.17
C GLU A 64 21.82 5.05 -0.66
N GLU A 65 22.28 6.10 -1.32
CA GLU A 65 23.53 6.12 -2.07
C GLU A 65 24.76 5.88 -1.17
N ARG A 66 24.68 6.28 0.09
CA ARG A 66 25.72 6.06 1.13
C ARG A 66 25.60 4.72 1.84
N GLY A 67 24.63 3.88 1.46
CA GLY A 67 24.42 2.55 2.02
C GLY A 67 23.56 2.50 3.28
N TYR A 68 22.88 3.59 3.65
CA TYR A 68 21.89 3.56 4.73
C TYR A 68 20.63 2.85 4.26
N PHE A 69 20.11 1.99 5.12
CA PHE A 69 18.93 1.19 4.85
C PHE A 69 17.69 1.81 5.49
N LYS A 70 16.79 2.33 4.66
CA LYS A 70 15.50 2.90 5.07
C LYS A 70 14.44 1.80 5.16
N VAL A 71 13.68 1.78 6.25
CA VAL A 71 12.48 0.95 6.40
C VAL A 71 11.26 1.87 6.36
N ASP A 72 10.29 1.55 5.53
CA ASP A 72 9.00 2.25 5.51
C ASP A 72 8.03 1.56 6.48
N MET A 73 7.63 2.29 7.52
CA MET A 73 6.65 1.84 8.51
C MET A 73 5.30 2.51 8.24
N LEU A 74 4.32 1.74 7.81
CA LEU A 74 3.03 2.20 7.35
C LEU A 74 1.96 2.06 8.44
N ASN A 75 1.13 3.10 8.62
CA ASN A 75 -0.10 2.98 9.40
C ASN A 75 -1.22 2.39 8.54
N VAL A 76 -1.76 1.27 8.97
CA VAL A 76 -2.89 0.59 8.33
C VAL A 76 -3.97 0.34 9.37
N SER A 77 -4.84 1.33 9.57
CA SER A 77 -5.88 1.32 10.60
C SER A 77 -6.87 0.14 10.49
N VAL A 78 -6.94 -0.51 9.33
CA VAL A 78 -7.73 -1.75 9.16
C VAL A 78 -7.32 -2.80 10.19
N TYR A 79 -6.04 -2.90 10.51
CA TYR A 79 -5.53 -3.88 11.47
C TYR A 79 -5.91 -3.60 12.93
N GLU A 80 -6.39 -2.40 13.28
CA GLU A 80 -6.92 -2.10 14.62
C GLU A 80 -8.12 -2.97 15.00
N LYS A 81 -8.85 -3.46 13.98
CA LYS A 81 -10.02 -4.33 14.13
C LYS A 81 -9.68 -5.82 14.11
N VAL A 82 -8.43 -6.17 13.85
CA VAL A 82 -7.96 -7.56 13.87
C VAL A 82 -7.58 -7.93 15.30
N THR A 83 -8.20 -8.97 15.85
CA THR A 83 -8.12 -9.29 17.28
C THR A 83 -7.00 -10.28 17.64
N SER A 84 -6.52 -11.07 16.66
CA SER A 84 -5.43 -12.04 16.83
C SER A 84 -4.83 -12.43 15.49
N GLU A 85 -3.73 -13.19 15.52
CA GLU A 85 -3.12 -13.76 14.32
C GLU A 85 -4.08 -14.77 13.63
N GLU A 86 -4.75 -15.63 14.40
CA GLU A 86 -5.73 -16.58 13.87
C GLU A 86 -6.90 -15.84 13.19
N HIS A 87 -7.33 -14.71 13.76
CA HIS A 87 -8.36 -13.89 13.14
C HIS A 87 -7.85 -13.30 11.82
N LEU A 88 -6.62 -12.81 11.75
CA LEU A 88 -6.02 -12.32 10.50
C LEU A 88 -5.95 -13.41 9.44
N VAL A 89 -5.45 -14.59 9.80
CA VAL A 89 -5.37 -15.74 8.89
C VAL A 89 -6.77 -16.11 8.37
N LYS A 90 -7.77 -16.17 9.24
CA LYS A 90 -9.17 -16.40 8.84
C LYS A 90 -9.65 -15.36 7.83
N LEU A 91 -9.43 -14.06 8.10
CA LEU A 91 -9.82 -12.97 7.20
C LEU A 91 -9.11 -13.05 5.85
N MET A 92 -7.86 -13.47 5.82
CA MET A 92 -7.07 -13.62 4.58
C MET A 92 -7.50 -14.83 3.75
N THR A 93 -7.97 -15.92 4.39
CA THR A 93 -8.31 -17.19 3.74
C THR A 93 -9.80 -17.37 3.45
N THR A 94 -10.65 -16.54 4.07
CA THR A 94 -12.09 -16.54 3.79
C THR A 94 -12.35 -15.87 2.43
N GLU A 95 -13.16 -16.54 1.59
CA GLU A 95 -13.59 -15.98 0.30
C GLU A 95 -14.37 -14.68 0.54
N PRO A 96 -13.92 -13.55 0.00
CA PRO A 96 -14.58 -12.28 0.23
C PRO A 96 -15.85 -12.16 -0.59
N PRO A 97 -16.79 -11.31 -0.17
CA PRO A 97 -18.05 -11.09 -0.87
C PRO A 97 -17.84 -10.21 -2.13
N TRP A 98 -17.20 -10.76 -3.18
CA TRP A 98 -16.84 -10.04 -4.41
C TRP A 98 -17.99 -9.26 -5.02
N THR A 99 -19.22 -9.80 -4.95
CA THR A 99 -20.42 -9.13 -5.48
C THR A 99 -20.74 -7.81 -4.79
N LYS A 100 -20.33 -7.62 -3.54
CA LYS A 100 -20.47 -6.35 -2.82
C LYS A 100 -19.63 -5.21 -3.39
N LEU A 101 -18.66 -5.50 -4.23
CA LEU A 101 -17.92 -4.46 -4.98
C LEU A 101 -18.82 -3.72 -6.00
N LEU A 102 -20.00 -4.23 -6.30
CA LEU A 102 -21.01 -3.53 -7.09
C LEU A 102 -21.83 -2.52 -6.26
N ASP A 103 -21.77 -2.63 -4.93
CA ASP A 103 -22.41 -1.67 -4.02
C ASP A 103 -21.47 -0.49 -3.74
N LYS A 104 -21.95 0.72 -4.05
CA LYS A 104 -21.21 1.95 -3.85
C LYS A 104 -20.87 2.21 -2.38
N GLN A 105 -21.86 2.01 -1.47
CA GLN A 105 -21.67 2.27 -0.05
C GLN A 105 -20.67 1.31 0.57
N PHE A 106 -20.65 0.07 0.14
CA PHE A 106 -19.63 -0.90 0.53
C PHE A 106 -18.25 -0.49 0.03
N CYS A 107 -18.12 -0.10 -1.24
CA CYS A 107 -16.85 0.32 -1.82
C CYS A 107 -16.27 1.56 -1.14
N GLU A 108 -17.10 2.55 -0.78
CA GLU A 108 -16.67 3.80 -0.12
C GLU A 108 -16.00 3.55 1.23
N GLN A 109 -16.30 2.45 1.90
CA GLN A 109 -15.66 2.05 3.16
C GLN A 109 -14.31 1.37 2.95
N LEU A 110 -14.05 0.82 1.76
CA LEU A 110 -12.87 -0.01 1.51
C LEU A 110 -11.61 0.83 1.33
N ILE A 111 -10.57 0.45 2.05
CA ILE A 111 -9.21 0.98 1.84
C ILE A 111 -8.79 0.80 0.38
N HIS A 112 -8.09 1.76 -0.17
CA HIS A 112 -7.57 1.80 -1.55
C HIS A 112 -8.63 1.81 -2.66
N ILE A 113 -9.87 1.44 -2.41
CA ILE A 113 -10.97 1.43 -3.39
C ILE A 113 -11.79 2.71 -3.30
N GLY A 114 -12.31 3.06 -2.12
CA GLY A 114 -13.00 4.31 -1.82
C GLY A 114 -13.77 4.90 -3.01
N ASN A 115 -13.32 6.01 -3.52
CA ASN A 115 -13.98 6.79 -4.58
C ASN A 115 -13.89 6.17 -5.99
N TYR A 116 -13.38 4.95 -6.16
CA TYR A 116 -13.20 4.32 -7.47
C TYR A 116 -14.33 3.35 -7.88
N HIS A 117 -15.44 3.29 -7.14
CA HIS A 117 -16.60 2.49 -7.50
C HIS A 117 -17.09 2.75 -8.95
N TRP A 118 -17.09 4.00 -9.41
CA TRP A 118 -17.43 4.35 -10.78
C TRP A 118 -16.58 3.64 -11.84
N MET A 119 -15.33 3.29 -11.50
CA MET A 119 -14.44 2.56 -12.40
C MET A 119 -14.76 1.06 -12.40
N ILE A 120 -15.17 0.51 -11.25
CA ILE A 120 -15.63 -0.89 -11.16
C ILE A 120 -16.82 -1.11 -12.08
N GLN A 121 -17.75 -0.16 -12.13
CA GLN A 121 -18.93 -0.22 -13.01
C GLN A 121 -18.59 -0.20 -14.51
N ARG A 122 -17.38 0.20 -14.89
CA ARG A 122 -16.90 0.28 -16.28
C ARG A 122 -16.02 -0.89 -16.68
N LEU A 123 -15.78 -1.84 -15.79
CA LEU A 123 -15.02 -3.04 -16.12
C LEU A 123 -15.82 -3.95 -17.03
N ALA A 124 -15.16 -4.55 -18.04
CA ALA A 124 -15.77 -5.52 -18.93
C ALA A 124 -16.10 -6.85 -18.24
N GLU A 125 -15.37 -7.18 -17.19
CA GLU A 125 -15.52 -8.40 -16.39
C GLU A 125 -15.42 -8.04 -14.90
N PRO A 126 -16.12 -8.78 -14.01
CA PRO A 126 -16.11 -8.50 -12.57
C PRO A 126 -14.73 -8.76 -11.94
N ILE A 127 -14.51 -8.14 -10.77
CA ILE A 127 -13.43 -8.50 -9.86
C ILE A 127 -13.93 -9.66 -9.00
N ASP A 128 -13.36 -10.84 -9.18
CA ASP A 128 -13.73 -12.08 -8.51
C ASP A 128 -12.54 -12.84 -7.92
N SER A 129 -11.38 -12.21 -7.89
CA SER A 129 -10.16 -12.83 -7.42
C SER A 129 -9.11 -11.80 -7.01
N ILE A 130 -8.18 -12.20 -6.15
CA ILE A 130 -7.05 -11.36 -5.72
C ILE A 130 -6.21 -10.88 -6.91
N PRO A 131 -5.87 -11.70 -7.93
CA PRO A 131 -5.15 -11.21 -9.09
C PRO A 131 -5.89 -10.11 -9.87
N ARG A 132 -7.22 -10.23 -10.05
CA ARG A 132 -8.04 -9.18 -10.70
C ARG A 132 -8.12 -7.93 -9.83
N LEU A 133 -8.26 -8.09 -8.52
CA LEU A 133 -8.23 -6.96 -7.59
C LEU A 133 -6.87 -6.24 -7.62
N ALA A 134 -5.74 -6.96 -7.65
CA ALA A 134 -4.41 -6.37 -7.78
C ALA A 134 -4.27 -5.58 -9.09
N MET A 135 -4.75 -6.12 -10.22
CA MET A 135 -4.78 -5.41 -11.49
C MET A 135 -5.67 -4.16 -11.42
N PHE A 136 -6.83 -4.23 -10.76
CA PHE A 136 -7.71 -3.07 -10.54
C PHE A 136 -6.99 -1.98 -9.75
N LEU A 137 -6.28 -2.32 -8.68
CA LEU A 137 -5.49 -1.36 -7.89
C LEU A 137 -4.37 -0.70 -8.71
N ALA A 138 -3.86 -1.36 -9.75
CA ALA A 138 -2.94 -0.76 -10.70
C ALA A 138 -3.67 0.11 -11.75
N LEU A 139 -4.90 -0.27 -12.18
CA LEU A 139 -5.72 0.51 -13.12
C LEU A 139 -6.08 1.90 -12.61
N ILE A 140 -6.35 2.02 -11.30
CA ILE A 140 -6.71 3.31 -10.70
C ILE A 140 -5.55 4.30 -10.64
N ARG A 141 -4.32 3.87 -10.92
CA ARG A 141 -3.13 4.72 -10.91
C ARG A 141 -3.03 5.57 -12.18
N PRO A 142 -2.32 6.73 -12.11
CA PRO A 142 -2.06 7.55 -13.29
C PRO A 142 -1.43 6.73 -14.44
N GLY A 143 -1.77 7.06 -15.67
CA GLY A 143 -1.20 6.41 -16.86
C GLY A 143 -1.81 5.06 -17.27
N LYS A 144 -2.65 4.41 -16.43
CA LYS A 144 -3.25 3.09 -16.74
C LYS A 144 -4.77 3.13 -17.03
N LYS A 145 -5.42 4.26 -16.85
CA LYS A 145 -6.88 4.43 -17.01
C LYS A 145 -7.39 4.10 -18.43
N HIS A 146 -6.54 4.17 -19.45
CA HIS A 146 -6.86 3.82 -20.83
C HIS A 146 -7.15 2.32 -21.03
N LEU A 147 -6.82 1.48 -20.05
CA LEU A 147 -7.09 0.03 -20.05
C LEU A 147 -8.48 -0.31 -19.47
N VAL A 148 -9.18 0.65 -18.87
CA VAL A 148 -10.52 0.44 -18.30
C VAL A 148 -11.49 0.03 -19.41
N GLY A 149 -12.30 -0.99 -19.16
CA GLY A 149 -13.25 -1.55 -20.12
C GLY A 149 -12.69 -2.63 -21.04
N LYS A 150 -11.38 -2.94 -20.93
CA LYS A 150 -10.79 -4.10 -21.60
C LYS A 150 -10.98 -5.38 -20.78
N LEU A 151 -10.84 -6.54 -21.42
CA LEU A 151 -10.86 -7.84 -20.75
C LEU A 151 -9.61 -8.02 -19.86
N TRP A 152 -9.73 -8.73 -18.74
CA TRP A 152 -8.59 -8.96 -17.83
C TRP A 152 -7.38 -9.60 -18.51
N LYS A 153 -7.62 -10.45 -19.52
CA LYS A 153 -6.56 -11.03 -20.34
C LYS A 153 -5.74 -9.96 -21.08
N GLU A 154 -6.39 -8.92 -21.60
CA GLU A 154 -5.71 -7.82 -22.29
C GLU A 154 -5.01 -6.88 -21.30
N ILE A 155 -5.69 -6.56 -20.20
CA ILE A 155 -5.15 -5.74 -19.12
C ILE A 155 -3.85 -6.37 -18.58
N SER A 156 -3.84 -7.67 -18.33
CA SER A 156 -2.70 -8.39 -17.75
C SER A 156 -1.40 -8.29 -18.56
N GLN A 157 -1.50 -8.02 -19.87
CA GLN A 157 -0.34 -7.93 -20.76
C GLN A 157 0.50 -6.67 -20.53
N THR A 158 -0.14 -5.54 -20.13
CA THR A 158 0.54 -4.24 -20.10
C THR A 158 0.34 -3.47 -18.77
N ILE A 159 -0.48 -3.98 -17.87
CA ILE A 159 -0.79 -3.27 -16.62
C ILE A 159 0.47 -3.02 -15.77
N TRP A 160 1.44 -3.92 -15.81
CA TRP A 160 2.68 -3.87 -15.03
C TRP A 160 3.83 -3.16 -15.74
N ASP A 161 3.65 -2.71 -16.98
CA ASP A 161 4.68 -1.97 -17.70
C ASP A 161 4.85 -0.57 -17.11
N LYS A 162 6.06 -0.03 -17.22
CA LYS A 162 6.32 1.37 -16.90
C LYS A 162 5.56 2.28 -17.86
N THR A 163 5.08 3.42 -17.34
CA THR A 163 4.55 4.50 -18.16
C THR A 163 5.70 5.31 -18.78
N ASP A 164 5.40 6.18 -19.75
CA ASP A 164 6.41 7.00 -20.45
C ASP A 164 7.21 7.91 -19.51
N ASP A 165 6.61 8.34 -18.40
CA ASP A 165 7.26 9.07 -17.31
C ASP A 165 8.10 8.18 -16.37
N GLY A 166 8.19 6.87 -16.68
CA GLY A 166 8.94 5.89 -15.90
C GLY A 166 8.23 5.39 -14.64
N TYR A 167 7.01 5.90 -14.34
CA TYR A 167 6.23 5.43 -13.21
C TYR A 167 5.55 4.09 -13.52
N TYR A 168 5.50 3.20 -12.54
CA TYR A 168 4.64 2.02 -12.55
C TYR A 168 4.31 1.59 -11.12
N PHE A 169 3.15 0.95 -10.96
CA PHE A 169 2.78 0.37 -9.70
C PHE A 169 3.33 -1.06 -9.61
N LYS A 170 4.24 -1.31 -8.68
CA LYS A 170 4.91 -2.61 -8.57
C LYS A 170 3.89 -3.72 -8.31
N LYS A 171 3.98 -4.83 -9.07
CA LYS A 171 3.07 -5.97 -8.94
C LYS A 171 3.03 -6.52 -7.50
N ALA A 172 4.18 -6.61 -6.82
CA ALA A 172 4.26 -7.09 -5.45
C ALA A 172 3.44 -6.21 -4.48
N HIS A 173 3.54 -4.87 -4.59
CA HIS A 173 2.73 -3.94 -3.81
C HIS A 173 1.23 -4.07 -4.13
N ALA A 174 0.88 -4.22 -5.41
CA ALA A 174 -0.51 -4.38 -5.83
C ALA A 174 -1.13 -5.65 -5.23
N VAL A 175 -0.39 -6.74 -5.18
CA VAL A 175 -0.84 -8.00 -4.57
C VAL A 175 -0.98 -7.86 -3.04
N ALA A 176 -0.02 -7.24 -2.36
CA ALA A 176 -0.10 -6.99 -0.92
C ALA A 176 -1.33 -6.13 -0.57
N TYR A 177 -1.56 -5.04 -1.30
CA TYR A 177 -2.74 -4.19 -1.10
C TYR A 177 -4.05 -4.89 -1.47
N ALA A 178 -4.05 -5.81 -2.44
CA ALA A 178 -5.25 -6.60 -2.74
C ALA A 178 -5.61 -7.54 -1.57
N HIS A 179 -4.62 -8.17 -0.92
CA HIS A 179 -4.85 -8.93 0.31
C HIS A 179 -5.39 -8.06 1.45
N LEU A 180 -4.84 -6.85 1.64
CA LEU A 180 -5.34 -5.91 2.64
C LEU A 180 -6.80 -5.51 2.38
N VAL A 181 -7.17 -5.29 1.11
CA VAL A 181 -8.57 -5.01 0.75
C VAL A 181 -9.46 -6.21 1.05
N VAL A 182 -9.01 -7.44 0.77
CA VAL A 182 -9.76 -8.67 1.12
C VAL A 182 -9.98 -8.78 2.63
N VAL A 183 -8.95 -8.54 3.43
CA VAL A 183 -9.08 -8.49 4.90
C VAL A 183 -10.13 -7.46 5.31
N HIS A 184 -10.11 -6.28 4.72
CA HIS A 184 -11.08 -5.22 5.03
C HIS A 184 -12.50 -5.58 4.58
N MET A 185 -12.68 -6.18 3.40
CA MET A 185 -13.96 -6.70 2.93
C MET A 185 -14.57 -7.70 3.93
N ASN A 186 -13.75 -8.64 4.39
CA ASN A 186 -14.18 -9.66 5.33
C ASN A 186 -14.48 -9.10 6.72
N LEU A 187 -13.69 -8.12 7.21
CA LEU A 187 -13.97 -7.41 8.47
C LEU A 187 -15.32 -6.68 8.42
N ILE A 188 -15.61 -5.95 7.34
CA ILE A 188 -16.91 -5.25 7.19
C ILE A 188 -18.04 -6.28 7.11
N ASN A 189 -17.82 -7.40 6.40
CA ASN A 189 -18.83 -8.44 6.26
C ASN A 189 -19.14 -9.13 7.59
N GLU A 190 -18.13 -9.41 8.44
CA GLU A 190 -18.32 -9.97 9.77
C GLU A 190 -19.14 -9.04 10.68
N ASN A 191 -18.89 -7.75 10.63
CA ASN A 191 -19.61 -6.76 11.44
C ASN A 191 -21.08 -6.63 11.00
N ASN A 192 -21.36 -6.65 9.70
CA ASN A 192 -22.73 -6.59 9.16
C ASN A 192 -23.57 -7.86 9.40
N VAL A 193 -22.93 -8.96 9.81
CA VAL A 193 -23.64 -10.22 10.16
C VAL A 193 -23.97 -10.28 11.66
N ARG A 194 -23.33 -9.41 12.48
CA ARG A 194 -23.54 -9.35 13.94
C ARG A 194 -24.60 -8.35 14.39
N ASP A 195 -25.01 -7.45 13.47
CA ASP A 195 -26.13 -6.51 13.64
C ASP A 195 -27.43 -7.11 13.06
#